data_3d87775b46ca0b825427fbe9fc29de30
#
_entry.id   3d87775b46ca0b825427fbe9fc29de30
#
_cell.length_a   1.000
_cell.length_b   1.000
_cell.length_c   1.000
_cell.angle_alpha   90.00
_cell.angle_beta   90.00
_cell.angle_gamma   90.00
#
_symmetry.space_group_name_H-M   'P 1'
#
loop_
_entity.id
_entity.type
_entity.pdbx_description
1 polymer ?
#
loop_
_entity_poly.entity_id
_entity_poly.type
_entity_poly.pdbx_seq_one_letter_code
_entity_poly.pdbx_strand_id
1 'polypeptide(L)'
;MKRLFFIASLLISIAAPAAFAQSGSALLIPSDTRAMSMGGVALRPDAGKLDVKAFYGSWAPKTADNTMFGGDVFFRASERLGLSLEGRVFQDKPYDISSAQGMARGQFRPSEMVLGLGASFAATDFLSIDVKARMFSSTIAENYKGNAFCGDLRVGYEQEMFSVGLSGRNLGSKLSYGADSYALPALAALDASVRPVAGLTVAAEADYLFSGALMAALGVEYTIAEIVSLRGGFHYGDAAKALPTFASLGLGVQFAGVHLDAAFLLGSKTLGNTMMFGLGYSF
;
A
#
# COMPACT_ATOMS: atom_id res chain seq x y z
N MET A 1 -1.20 -30.08 10.93
CA MET A 1 -2.25 -29.18 11.45
C MET A 1 -1.92 -28.56 12.80
N LYS A 2 -1.55 -29.31 13.86
CA LYS A 2 -1.25 -28.73 15.20
C LYS A 2 -0.09 -27.71 15.22
N ARG A 3 0.92 -27.81 14.36
CA ARG A 3 2.07 -26.86 14.29
C ARG A 3 1.75 -25.54 13.60
N LEU A 4 0.81 -25.52 12.66
CA LEU A 4 0.35 -24.28 12.03
C LEU A 4 -0.49 -23.43 12.99
N PHE A 5 -1.32 -24.06 13.84
CA PHE A 5 -2.08 -23.35 14.86
C PHE A 5 -1.20 -22.69 15.92
N PHE A 6 -0.02 -23.27 16.21
CA PHE A 6 0.91 -22.70 17.19
C PHE A 6 1.62 -21.45 16.70
N ILE A 7 1.92 -21.36 15.39
CA ILE A 7 2.52 -20.16 14.76
C ILE A 7 1.48 -19.03 14.67
N ALA A 8 0.23 -19.36 14.32
CA ALA A 8 -0.85 -18.38 14.27
C ALA A 8 -1.20 -17.83 15.67
N SER A 9 -1.18 -18.68 16.73
CA SER A 9 -1.44 -18.23 18.09
C SER A 9 -0.30 -17.42 18.71
N LEU A 10 0.95 -17.62 18.26
CA LEU A 10 2.09 -16.83 18.73
C LEU A 10 2.08 -15.41 18.17
N LEU A 11 1.55 -15.21 16.95
CA LEU A 11 1.40 -13.87 16.34
C LEU A 11 0.24 -13.06 16.96
N ILE A 12 -0.78 -13.72 17.49
CA ILE A 12 -1.95 -13.07 18.13
C ILE A 12 -1.64 -12.60 19.56
N SER A 13 -0.68 -13.22 20.24
CA SER A 13 -0.36 -12.89 21.64
C SER A 13 0.54 -11.64 21.83
N ILE A 14 0.97 -10.97 20.76
CA ILE A 14 1.83 -9.77 20.84
C ILE A 14 1.02 -8.45 20.88
N ALA A 15 -0.29 -8.48 20.68
CA ALA A 15 -1.13 -7.29 20.60
C ALA A 15 -1.80 -6.96 21.95
N ALA A 16 -1.07 -6.35 22.89
CA ALA A 16 -1.71 -5.54 23.92
C ALA A 16 -2.06 -4.18 23.32
N PRO A 17 -3.32 -3.73 23.34
CA PRO A 17 -3.70 -2.44 22.77
C PRO A 17 -3.22 -1.33 23.70
N ALA A 18 -2.05 -0.77 23.44
CA ALA A 18 -1.73 0.55 23.91
C ALA A 18 -2.29 1.52 22.88
N ALA A 19 -3.19 2.41 23.27
CA ALA A 19 -3.69 3.48 22.42
C ALA A 19 -2.54 4.47 22.16
N PHE A 20 -1.75 4.22 21.12
CA PHE A 20 -0.69 5.11 20.68
C PHE A 20 -1.22 6.02 19.58
N ALA A 21 -0.91 7.32 19.66
CA ALA A 21 -1.05 8.20 18.52
C ALA A 21 -0.20 7.66 17.36
N GLN A 22 -0.82 7.51 16.20
CA GLN A 22 -0.23 6.92 14.99
C GLN A 22 0.12 8.03 14.00
N SER A 23 1.26 7.90 13.33
CA SER A 23 1.72 8.80 12.26
C SER A 23 2.11 7.99 11.02
N GLY A 24 2.21 8.64 9.86
CA GLY A 24 2.62 7.98 8.61
C GLY A 24 1.49 7.23 7.92
N SER A 25 0.28 7.80 7.88
CA SER A 25 -0.89 7.22 7.19
C SER A 25 -0.64 6.95 5.70
N ALA A 26 0.29 7.67 5.06
CA ALA A 26 0.71 7.40 3.69
C ALA A 26 1.28 5.97 3.50
N LEU A 27 1.79 5.34 4.56
CA LEU A 27 2.24 3.93 4.52
C LEU A 27 1.09 2.93 4.33
N LEU A 28 -0.15 3.32 4.65
CA LEU A 28 -1.34 2.48 4.46
C LEU A 28 -1.93 2.61 3.04
N ILE A 29 -1.62 3.72 2.33
CA ILE A 29 -2.18 3.96 1.00
C ILE A 29 -1.50 3.04 -0.01
N PRO A 30 -2.23 2.23 -0.78
CA PRO A 30 -1.66 1.41 -1.84
C PRO A 30 -0.94 2.27 -2.89
N SER A 31 0.27 1.87 -3.28
CA SER A 31 1.05 2.52 -4.34
C SER A 31 0.76 1.95 -5.74
N ASP A 32 0.14 0.79 -5.82
CA ASP A 32 -0.22 0.14 -7.07
C ASP A 32 -1.64 0.55 -7.50
N THR A 33 -1.78 1.09 -8.72
CA THR A 33 -3.07 1.54 -9.28
C THR A 33 -4.06 0.38 -9.47
N ARG A 34 -3.57 -0.83 -9.80
CA ARG A 34 -4.39 -2.04 -9.88
C ARG A 34 -4.97 -2.39 -8.50
N ALA A 35 -4.12 -2.44 -7.47
CA ALA A 35 -4.56 -2.70 -6.10
C ALA A 35 -5.57 -1.65 -5.62
N MET A 36 -5.32 -0.35 -5.89
CA MET A 36 -6.22 0.74 -5.55
C MET A 36 -7.59 0.58 -6.20
N SER A 37 -7.64 0.16 -7.46
CA SER A 37 -8.90 -0.08 -8.19
C SER A 37 -9.69 -1.30 -7.71
N MET A 38 -9.05 -2.18 -6.93
CA MET A 38 -9.62 -3.37 -6.31
C MET A 38 -9.86 -3.21 -4.80
N GLY A 39 -10.14 -1.99 -4.32
CA GLY A 39 -10.38 -1.72 -2.91
C GLY A 39 -9.13 -1.64 -2.05
N GLY A 40 -7.94 -1.65 -2.63
CA GLY A 40 -6.68 -1.61 -1.91
C GLY A 40 -6.13 -2.99 -1.52
N VAL A 41 -6.70 -4.08 -2.01
CA VAL A 41 -6.18 -5.44 -1.75
C VAL A 41 -4.75 -5.55 -2.25
N ALA A 42 -3.84 -6.01 -1.41
CA ALA A 42 -2.48 -6.30 -1.81
C ALA A 42 -2.45 -7.57 -2.67
N LEU A 43 -2.24 -7.37 -3.97
CA LEU A 43 -2.04 -8.46 -4.92
C LEU A 43 -0.56 -8.66 -5.16
N ARG A 44 -0.14 -9.91 -5.27
CA ARG A 44 1.20 -10.19 -5.76
C ARG A 44 1.26 -9.86 -7.26
N PRO A 45 2.28 -9.12 -7.72
CA PRO A 45 2.41 -8.84 -9.15
C PRO A 45 2.71 -10.13 -9.93
N ASP A 46 2.02 -10.32 -11.04
CA ASP A 46 2.41 -11.29 -12.07
C ASP A 46 3.57 -10.68 -12.87
N ALA A 47 4.72 -10.56 -12.21
CA ALA A 47 5.88 -9.88 -12.79
C ALA A 47 6.65 -10.80 -13.73
N GLY A 48 6.97 -10.29 -14.92
CA GLY A 48 7.93 -10.89 -15.83
C GLY A 48 9.36 -10.92 -15.26
N LYS A 49 10.35 -10.89 -16.12
CA LYS A 49 11.75 -10.82 -15.70
C LYS A 49 12.11 -9.44 -15.13
N LEU A 50 11.57 -8.39 -15.72
CA LEU A 50 11.66 -7.02 -15.25
C LEU A 50 10.28 -6.38 -15.36
N ASP A 51 9.86 -5.70 -14.30
CA ASP A 51 8.63 -4.92 -14.25
C ASP A 51 8.97 -3.53 -13.69
N VAL A 52 8.61 -2.48 -14.42
CA VAL A 52 8.83 -1.08 -14.02
C VAL A 52 7.49 -0.39 -14.04
N LYS A 53 7.12 0.24 -12.94
CA LYS A 53 5.85 0.96 -12.80
C LYS A 53 6.08 2.36 -12.27
N ALA A 54 5.30 3.30 -12.76
CA ALA A 54 5.16 4.64 -12.21
C ALA A 54 3.68 4.94 -11.99
N PHE A 55 3.38 5.75 -11.01
CA PHE A 55 2.02 6.20 -10.74
C PHE A 55 1.97 7.67 -10.36
N TYR A 56 0.82 8.26 -10.62
CA TYR A 56 0.45 9.59 -10.17
C TYR A 56 -1.02 9.57 -9.72
N GLY A 57 -1.33 10.21 -8.61
CA GLY A 57 -2.68 10.26 -8.09
C GLY A 57 -2.94 11.46 -7.19
N SER A 58 -4.22 11.74 -7.02
CA SER A 58 -4.73 12.68 -6.04
C SER A 58 -5.40 11.86 -4.94
N TRP A 59 -4.87 11.92 -3.73
CA TRP A 59 -5.53 11.41 -2.54
C TRP A 59 -6.15 12.60 -1.82
N ALA A 60 -7.39 12.91 -2.15
CA ALA A 60 -8.00 14.13 -1.68
C ALA A 60 -9.06 13.85 -0.62
N PRO A 61 -8.76 14.03 0.67
CA PRO A 61 -9.80 14.54 1.55
C PRO A 61 -10.27 15.86 0.97
N LYS A 62 -11.58 16.12 0.93
CA LYS A 62 -12.18 17.37 0.36
C LYS A 62 -11.53 18.68 0.82
N THR A 63 -10.68 18.61 1.83
CA THR A 63 -10.01 19.75 2.47
C THR A 63 -8.51 19.82 2.23
N ALA A 64 -7.83 18.73 1.83
CA ALA A 64 -6.37 18.66 1.81
C ALA A 64 -5.74 18.64 0.42
N ASP A 65 -6.43 18.26 -0.65
CA ASP A 65 -5.94 18.28 -2.04
C ASP A 65 -4.52 17.68 -2.19
N ASN A 66 -4.36 16.47 -1.67
CA ASN A 66 -3.06 15.82 -1.62
C ASN A 66 -2.72 15.18 -2.96
N THR A 67 -1.46 15.23 -3.35
CA THR A 67 -0.93 14.52 -4.51
C THR A 67 0.03 13.43 -4.06
N MET A 68 0.01 12.31 -4.78
CA MET A 68 0.98 11.25 -4.59
C MET A 68 1.54 10.80 -5.94
N PHE A 69 2.82 10.49 -5.96
CA PHE A 69 3.49 9.95 -7.13
C PHE A 69 4.65 9.07 -6.72
N GLY A 70 5.04 8.18 -7.60
CA GLY A 70 6.15 7.28 -7.33
C GLY A 70 6.26 6.19 -8.37
N GLY A 71 6.98 5.16 -8.01
CA GLY A 71 7.14 3.98 -8.85
C GLY A 71 7.82 2.86 -8.12
N ASP A 72 7.80 1.72 -8.77
CA ASP A 72 8.48 0.52 -8.33
C ASP A 72 9.14 -0.20 -9.51
N VAL A 73 10.21 -0.89 -9.19
CA VAL A 73 10.93 -1.77 -10.10
C VAL A 73 11.01 -3.14 -9.46
N PHE A 74 10.62 -4.16 -10.19
CA PHE A 74 10.84 -5.55 -9.79
C PHE A 74 11.76 -6.22 -10.83
N PHE A 75 12.74 -6.95 -10.36
CA PHE A 75 13.68 -7.72 -11.17
C PHE A 75 13.77 -9.16 -10.66
N ARG A 76 13.50 -10.12 -11.53
CA ARG A 76 13.67 -11.55 -11.25
C ARG A 76 15.14 -11.93 -11.46
N ALA A 77 15.90 -11.96 -10.38
CA ALA A 77 17.33 -12.26 -10.40
C ALA A 77 17.62 -13.74 -10.70
N SER A 78 16.69 -14.65 -10.31
CA SER A 78 16.72 -16.07 -10.64
C SER A 78 15.31 -16.64 -10.65
N GLU A 79 15.15 -17.93 -10.98
CA GLU A 79 13.83 -18.62 -10.92
C GLU A 79 13.15 -18.50 -9.55
N ARG A 80 13.94 -18.38 -8.48
CA ARG A 80 13.45 -18.34 -7.09
C ARG A 80 13.62 -17.01 -6.39
N LEU A 81 14.39 -16.07 -6.95
CA LEU A 81 14.69 -14.81 -6.29
C LEU A 81 14.27 -13.63 -7.15
N GLY A 82 13.41 -12.81 -6.61
CA GLY A 82 13.06 -11.49 -7.11
C GLY A 82 13.60 -10.40 -6.18
N LEU A 83 13.95 -9.27 -6.75
CA LEU A 83 14.37 -8.06 -6.03
C LEU A 83 13.45 -6.91 -6.41
N SER A 84 13.17 -6.02 -5.48
CA SER A 84 12.34 -4.85 -5.75
C SER A 84 12.91 -3.58 -5.14
N LEU A 85 12.64 -2.46 -5.81
CA LEU A 85 12.92 -1.11 -5.36
C LEU A 85 11.62 -0.32 -5.47
N GLU A 86 11.25 0.44 -4.43
CA GLU A 86 10.11 1.35 -4.47
C GLU A 86 10.51 2.75 -4.02
N GLY A 87 9.86 3.74 -4.61
CA GLY A 87 9.96 5.12 -4.17
C GLY A 87 8.64 5.82 -4.37
N ARG A 88 8.15 6.54 -3.35
CA ARG A 88 6.92 7.32 -3.45
C ARG A 88 6.97 8.57 -2.60
N VAL A 89 6.29 9.59 -3.07
CA VAL A 89 6.14 10.88 -2.39
C VAL A 89 4.65 11.19 -2.29
N PHE A 90 4.27 11.63 -1.12
CA PHE A 90 2.94 12.12 -0.80
C PHE A 90 3.09 13.59 -0.38
N GLN A 91 2.34 14.52 -0.99
CA GLN A 91 2.45 15.95 -0.74
C GLN A 91 1.08 16.57 -0.51
N ASP A 92 1.01 17.42 0.51
CA ASP A 92 -0.12 18.31 0.72
C ASP A 92 -0.04 19.52 -0.21
N LYS A 93 -1.13 20.31 -0.27
CA LYS A 93 -1.06 21.63 -0.85
C LYS A 93 -0.15 22.54 -0.04
N PRO A 94 0.43 23.59 -0.66
CA PRO A 94 1.24 24.54 0.07
C PRO A 94 0.39 25.37 1.05
N TYR A 95 0.97 25.66 2.21
CA TYR A 95 0.41 26.54 3.25
C TYR A 95 1.23 27.82 3.34
N ASP A 96 0.56 28.96 3.48
CA ASP A 96 1.24 30.25 3.69
C ASP A 96 1.83 30.31 5.10
N ILE A 97 3.10 30.68 5.17
CA ILE A 97 3.79 30.93 6.43
C ILE A 97 3.75 32.42 6.71
N SER A 98 3.30 32.80 7.89
CA SER A 98 3.34 34.20 8.37
C SER A 98 4.20 34.32 9.61
N SER A 99 4.82 35.50 9.78
CA SER A 99 5.52 35.85 11.01
C SER A 99 4.52 36.07 12.15
N ALA A 100 5.01 36.15 13.38
CA ALA A 100 4.19 36.52 14.55
C ALA A 100 3.48 37.87 14.38
N GLN A 101 3.99 38.76 13.51
CA GLN A 101 3.42 40.04 13.16
C GLN A 101 2.47 40.00 11.96
N GLY A 102 2.14 38.80 11.44
CA GLY A 102 1.21 38.60 10.31
C GLY A 102 1.81 38.86 8.93
N MET A 103 3.13 39.11 8.81
CA MET A 103 3.77 39.28 7.52
C MET A 103 4.01 37.93 6.83
N ALA A 104 3.73 37.83 5.54
CA ALA A 104 4.03 36.67 4.75
C ALA A 104 5.53 36.36 4.73
N ARG A 105 5.91 35.09 5.01
CA ARG A 105 7.29 34.61 5.00
C ARG A 105 7.60 33.65 3.88
N GLY A 106 6.57 33.18 3.17
CA GLY A 106 6.70 32.20 2.12
C GLY A 106 5.63 31.11 2.21
N GLN A 107 5.87 30.03 1.52
CA GLN A 107 4.99 28.85 1.53
C GLN A 107 5.76 27.61 1.95
N PHE A 108 5.10 26.75 2.71
CA PHE A 108 5.59 25.45 3.11
C PHE A 108 4.65 24.36 2.57
N ARG A 109 5.22 23.26 2.08
CA ARG A 109 4.46 22.10 1.62
C ARG A 109 4.81 20.87 2.46
N PRO A 110 3.91 20.38 3.33
CA PRO A 110 4.09 19.12 4.02
C PRO A 110 4.27 17.97 3.01
N SER A 111 5.15 17.05 3.34
CA SER A 111 5.42 15.91 2.48
C SER A 111 5.85 14.68 3.26
N GLU A 112 5.48 13.52 2.74
CA GLU A 112 5.95 12.22 3.20
C GLU A 112 6.62 11.48 2.05
N MET A 113 7.70 10.78 2.34
CA MET A 113 8.47 10.02 1.36
C MET A 113 8.73 8.61 1.89
N VAL A 114 8.57 7.63 1.03
CA VAL A 114 8.94 6.23 1.28
C VAL A 114 9.96 5.80 0.25
N LEU A 115 11.05 5.20 0.71
CA LEU A 115 12.01 4.48 -0.12
C LEU A 115 12.12 3.06 0.41
N GLY A 116 12.05 2.06 -0.45
CA GLY A 116 12.03 0.67 -0.03
C GLY A 116 12.84 -0.25 -0.94
N LEU A 117 13.42 -1.25 -0.31
CA LEU A 117 14.10 -2.37 -0.97
C LEU A 117 13.41 -3.66 -0.52
N GLY A 118 13.17 -4.57 -1.45
CA GLY A 118 12.52 -5.84 -1.17
C GLY A 118 13.21 -7.02 -1.85
N ALA A 119 12.98 -8.19 -1.28
CA ALA A 119 13.35 -9.48 -1.86
C ALA A 119 12.17 -10.44 -1.73
N SER A 120 11.91 -11.18 -2.79
CA SER A 120 10.89 -12.22 -2.87
C SER A 120 11.56 -13.55 -3.16
N PHE A 121 11.37 -14.54 -2.31
CA PHE A 121 11.97 -15.86 -2.42
C PHE A 121 10.91 -16.95 -2.55
N ALA A 122 10.93 -17.68 -3.65
CA ALA A 122 10.13 -18.89 -3.83
C ALA A 122 10.82 -20.07 -3.12
N ALA A 123 10.40 -20.36 -1.89
CA ALA A 123 10.95 -21.45 -1.09
C ALA A 123 10.61 -22.81 -1.70
N THR A 124 9.42 -22.94 -2.28
CA THR A 124 8.96 -24.06 -3.11
C THR A 124 8.14 -23.51 -4.27
N ASP A 125 7.62 -24.39 -5.12
CA ASP A 125 6.75 -23.99 -6.26
C ASP A 125 5.42 -23.37 -5.81
N PHE A 126 5.05 -23.55 -4.55
CA PHE A 126 3.80 -23.05 -3.97
C PHE A 126 3.99 -22.19 -2.71
N LEU A 127 5.20 -22.07 -2.18
CA LEU A 127 5.47 -21.29 -0.96
C LEU A 127 6.44 -20.15 -1.26
N SER A 128 6.05 -18.93 -0.95
CA SER A 128 6.88 -17.74 -1.09
C SER A 128 7.10 -17.03 0.24
N ILE A 129 8.23 -16.36 0.35
CA ILE A 129 8.59 -15.48 1.46
C ILE A 129 9.03 -14.16 0.84
N ASP A 130 8.32 -13.08 1.19
CA ASP A 130 8.63 -11.73 0.74
C ASP A 130 9.07 -10.90 1.93
N VAL A 131 10.18 -10.21 1.81
CA VAL A 131 10.69 -9.26 2.82
C VAL A 131 10.90 -7.90 2.18
N LYS A 132 10.64 -6.83 2.93
CA LYS A 132 10.85 -5.46 2.47
C LYS A 132 11.39 -4.62 3.63
N ALA A 133 12.38 -3.80 3.36
CA ALA A 133 12.88 -2.78 4.27
C ALA A 133 12.58 -1.41 3.68
N ARG A 134 12.06 -0.49 4.50
CA ARG A 134 11.67 0.85 4.06
C ARG A 134 12.19 1.93 4.99
N MET A 135 12.58 3.04 4.39
CA MET A 135 12.79 4.31 5.06
C MET A 135 11.57 5.19 4.81
N PHE A 136 11.01 5.71 5.87
CA PHE A 136 9.92 6.68 5.86
C PHE A 136 10.42 8.02 6.38
N SER A 137 10.19 9.09 5.63
CA SER A 137 10.51 10.46 6.00
C SER A 137 9.26 11.31 5.92
N SER A 138 9.00 12.09 6.96
CA SER A 138 7.86 13.01 6.99
C SER A 138 8.31 14.40 7.43
N THR A 139 7.86 15.42 6.71
CA THR A 139 8.14 16.83 6.97
C THR A 139 6.81 17.55 7.09
N ILE A 140 6.43 17.91 8.34
CA ILE A 140 5.13 18.50 8.66
C ILE A 140 5.17 20.01 8.85
N ALA A 141 6.37 20.57 9.08
CA ALA A 141 6.64 22.01 9.13
C ALA A 141 8.13 22.26 8.82
N GLU A 142 8.53 23.52 8.60
CA GLU A 142 9.90 23.89 8.21
C GLU A 142 11.00 23.24 9.07
N ASN A 143 10.78 23.16 10.39
CA ASN A 143 11.75 22.63 11.36
C ASN A 143 11.30 21.29 11.98
N TYR A 144 10.23 20.68 11.47
CA TYR A 144 9.67 19.44 12.00
C TYR A 144 9.76 18.33 10.93
N LYS A 145 10.91 17.72 10.89
CA LYS A 145 11.20 16.56 10.02
C LYS A 145 11.49 15.34 10.88
N GLY A 146 10.85 14.22 10.55
CA GLY A 146 11.04 12.93 11.19
C GLY A 146 11.43 11.88 10.18
N ASN A 147 12.22 10.90 10.62
CA ASN A 147 12.56 9.70 9.84
C ASN A 147 12.27 8.46 10.68
N ALA A 148 11.86 7.40 10.01
CA ALA A 148 11.67 6.10 10.62
C ALA A 148 12.08 4.99 9.65
N PHE A 149 12.42 3.83 10.18
CA PHE A 149 12.68 2.61 9.41
C PHE A 149 11.65 1.56 9.77
N CYS A 150 11.14 0.87 8.78
CA CYS A 150 10.23 -0.24 8.97
C CYS A 150 10.48 -1.35 7.97
N GLY A 151 9.93 -2.51 8.26
CA GLY A 151 9.99 -3.67 7.38
C GLY A 151 8.66 -4.38 7.30
N ASP A 152 8.53 -5.15 6.23
CA ASP A 152 7.42 -6.05 5.99
C ASP A 152 7.94 -7.46 5.83
N LEU A 153 7.14 -8.41 6.26
CA LEU A 153 7.32 -9.83 6.01
C LEU A 153 6.00 -10.42 5.56
N ARG A 154 5.99 -11.14 4.45
CA ARG A 154 4.84 -11.93 4.01
C ARG A 154 5.26 -13.36 3.73
N VAL A 155 4.42 -14.29 4.15
CA VAL A 155 4.50 -15.71 3.76
C VAL A 155 3.25 -16.01 2.95
N GLY A 156 3.44 -16.44 1.71
CA GLY A 156 2.38 -16.74 0.75
C GLY A 156 2.37 -18.21 0.36
N TYR A 157 1.16 -18.77 0.25
CA TYR A 157 0.90 -20.05 -0.35
C TYR A 157 0.10 -19.83 -1.64
N GLU A 158 0.63 -20.30 -2.75
CA GLU A 158 0.10 -20.04 -4.10
C GLU A 158 -0.14 -21.32 -4.86
N GLN A 159 -1.29 -21.42 -5.46
CA GLN A 159 -1.70 -22.47 -6.40
C GLN A 159 -2.27 -21.79 -7.65
N GLU A 160 -2.42 -22.53 -8.73
CA GLU A 160 -2.95 -22.02 -10.00
C GLU A 160 -4.28 -21.27 -9.83
N MET A 161 -5.21 -21.82 -9.03
CA MET A 161 -6.56 -21.29 -8.85
C MET A 161 -6.72 -20.37 -7.64
N PHE A 162 -5.81 -20.40 -6.67
CA PHE A 162 -5.95 -19.57 -5.46
C PHE A 162 -4.61 -19.22 -4.83
N SER A 163 -4.58 -18.13 -4.07
CA SER A 163 -3.47 -17.78 -3.20
C SER A 163 -3.98 -17.35 -1.83
N VAL A 164 -3.15 -17.55 -0.80
CA VAL A 164 -3.38 -17.04 0.55
C VAL A 164 -2.06 -16.51 1.09
N GLY A 165 -2.06 -15.37 1.76
CA GLY A 165 -0.88 -14.80 2.37
C GLY A 165 -1.14 -14.28 3.77
N LEU A 166 -0.13 -14.38 4.62
CA LEU A 166 -0.08 -13.78 5.94
C LEU A 166 1.10 -12.81 5.98
N SER A 167 0.86 -11.57 6.40
CA SER A 167 1.91 -10.56 6.45
C SER A 167 1.88 -9.74 7.74
N GLY A 168 3.08 -9.30 8.17
CA GLY A 168 3.27 -8.19 9.09
C GLY A 168 3.85 -7.03 8.30
N ARG A 169 3.25 -5.84 8.38
CA ARG A 169 3.66 -4.66 7.61
C ARG A 169 3.96 -3.48 8.52
N ASN A 170 4.84 -2.58 8.03
CA ASN A 170 5.24 -1.36 8.73
C ASN A 170 5.82 -1.61 10.14
N LEU A 171 6.43 -2.77 10.37
CA LEU A 171 7.04 -3.15 11.64
C LEU A 171 8.37 -2.42 11.79
N GLY A 172 8.52 -1.50 12.75
CA GLY A 172 9.77 -0.76 12.84
C GLY A 172 9.87 0.29 13.94
N SER A 173 10.73 1.25 13.71
CA SER A 173 11.00 2.33 14.64
C SER A 173 9.83 3.31 14.74
N LYS A 174 9.83 4.13 15.78
CA LYS A 174 8.94 5.29 15.86
C LYS A 174 9.43 6.41 14.95
N LEU A 175 8.51 7.19 14.43
CA LEU A 175 8.77 8.45 13.76
C LEU A 175 8.92 9.55 14.83
N SER A 176 10.06 10.23 14.83
CA SER A 176 10.35 11.25 15.85
C SER A 176 10.47 12.63 15.25
N TYR A 177 9.77 13.60 15.84
CA TYR A 177 9.86 15.03 15.54
C TYR A 177 10.37 15.75 16.79
N GLY A 178 11.69 15.94 16.88
CA GLY A 178 12.29 16.51 18.09
C GLY A 178 12.12 15.59 19.30
N ALA A 179 11.41 16.06 20.32
CA ALA A 179 11.13 15.30 21.55
C ALA A 179 9.95 14.34 21.42
N ASP A 180 9.04 14.57 20.47
CA ASP A 180 7.84 13.77 20.28
C ASP A 180 8.10 12.59 19.37
N SER A 181 7.51 11.44 19.67
CA SER A 181 7.63 10.22 18.86
C SER A 181 6.30 9.48 18.72
N TYR A 182 6.03 9.03 17.50
CA TYR A 182 4.77 8.40 17.10
C TYR A 182 5.04 7.03 16.49
N ALA A 183 4.19 6.05 16.81
CA ALA A 183 4.28 4.75 16.18
C ALA A 183 3.91 4.81 14.71
N LEU A 184 4.59 4.02 13.87
CA LEU A 184 4.15 3.77 12.50
C LEU A 184 2.89 2.90 12.50
N PRO A 185 2.10 2.90 11.40
CA PRO A 185 0.88 2.11 11.28
C PRO A 185 1.20 0.63 11.03
N ALA A 186 1.83 0.00 12.02
CA ALA A 186 2.16 -1.41 12.00
C ALA A 186 0.88 -2.25 12.06
N LEU A 187 0.85 -3.31 11.24
CA LEU A 187 -0.34 -4.16 11.10
C LEU A 187 0.03 -5.62 10.81
N ALA A 188 -0.92 -6.50 11.10
CA ALA A 188 -0.97 -7.87 10.58
C ALA A 188 -2.07 -7.96 9.53
N ALA A 189 -1.81 -8.64 8.41
CA ALA A 189 -2.76 -8.79 7.31
C ALA A 189 -2.88 -10.24 6.87
N LEU A 190 -4.10 -10.60 6.48
CA LEU A 190 -4.44 -11.85 5.80
C LEU A 190 -5.02 -11.50 4.45
N ASP A 191 -4.37 -11.95 3.39
CA ASP A 191 -4.83 -11.79 2.01
C ASP A 191 -5.18 -13.14 1.38
N ALA A 192 -6.17 -13.14 0.49
CA ALA A 192 -6.54 -14.29 -0.31
C ALA A 192 -7.02 -13.86 -1.69
N SER A 193 -6.74 -14.67 -2.71
CA SER A 193 -7.31 -14.50 -4.03
C SER A 193 -7.70 -15.82 -4.67
N VAL A 194 -8.70 -15.79 -5.55
CA VAL A 194 -9.13 -16.96 -6.36
C VAL A 194 -9.29 -16.56 -7.82
N ARG A 195 -8.94 -17.47 -8.71
CA ARG A 195 -9.09 -17.36 -10.18
C ARG A 195 -10.02 -18.48 -10.68
N PRO A 196 -11.34 -18.33 -10.50
CA PRO A 196 -12.29 -19.43 -10.76
C PRO A 196 -12.46 -19.76 -12.26
N VAL A 197 -12.23 -18.78 -13.12
CA VAL A 197 -12.23 -18.92 -14.58
C VAL A 197 -11.16 -18.02 -15.18
N ALA A 198 -10.77 -18.30 -16.42
CA ALA A 198 -9.78 -17.49 -17.13
C ALA A 198 -10.20 -15.99 -17.16
N GLY A 199 -9.28 -15.12 -16.86
CA GLY A 199 -9.47 -13.67 -16.81
C GLY A 199 -10.19 -13.14 -15.57
N LEU A 200 -10.81 -13.96 -14.71
CA LEU A 200 -11.48 -13.49 -13.50
C LEU A 200 -10.61 -13.70 -12.26
N THR A 201 -10.35 -12.63 -11.54
CA THR A 201 -9.70 -12.65 -10.22
C THR A 201 -10.64 -12.03 -9.18
N VAL A 202 -10.85 -12.72 -8.07
CA VAL A 202 -11.51 -12.18 -6.88
C VAL A 202 -10.53 -12.23 -5.73
N ALA A 203 -10.37 -11.12 -5.03
CA ALA A 203 -9.40 -11.01 -3.95
C ALA A 203 -9.99 -10.32 -2.72
N ALA A 204 -9.54 -10.71 -1.54
CA ALA A 204 -9.94 -10.13 -0.27
C ALA A 204 -8.74 -9.96 0.63
N GLU A 205 -8.78 -8.95 1.50
CA GLU A 205 -7.77 -8.69 2.52
C GLU A 205 -8.43 -8.24 3.82
N ALA A 206 -7.86 -8.64 4.94
CA ALA A 206 -8.25 -8.19 6.27
C ALA A 206 -6.99 -7.78 7.04
N ASP A 207 -6.99 -6.56 7.55
CA ASP A 207 -5.87 -5.94 8.26
C ASP A 207 -6.24 -5.63 9.69
N TYR A 208 -5.37 -5.97 10.61
CA TYR A 208 -5.44 -5.56 12.00
C TYR A 208 -4.26 -4.63 12.32
N LEU A 209 -4.54 -3.34 12.49
CA LEU A 209 -3.57 -2.38 12.96
C LEU A 209 -3.31 -2.58 14.45
N PHE A 210 -2.05 -2.55 14.87
CA PHE A 210 -1.70 -2.70 16.29
C PHE A 210 -2.16 -1.53 17.16
N SER A 211 -2.63 -0.45 16.55
CA SER A 211 -3.38 0.64 17.20
C SER A 211 -4.84 0.27 17.56
N GLY A 212 -5.30 -0.95 17.22
CA GLY A 212 -6.63 -1.44 17.51
C GLY A 212 -7.68 -1.14 16.43
N ALA A 213 -7.27 -0.78 15.20
CA ALA A 213 -8.19 -0.59 14.09
C ALA A 213 -8.25 -1.84 13.20
N LEU A 214 -9.41 -2.05 12.56
CA LEU A 214 -9.60 -3.08 11.54
C LEU A 214 -9.85 -2.40 10.20
N MET A 215 -9.26 -2.98 9.14
CA MET A 215 -9.59 -2.69 7.76
C MET A 215 -9.93 -4.00 7.04
N ALA A 216 -10.74 -3.90 5.99
CA ALA A 216 -11.04 -5.02 5.12
C ALA A 216 -11.21 -4.52 3.69
N ALA A 217 -10.74 -5.29 2.73
CA ALA A 217 -10.86 -4.97 1.32
C ALA A 217 -11.38 -6.17 0.53
N LEU A 218 -12.16 -5.89 -0.51
CA LEU A 218 -12.64 -6.86 -1.47
C LEU A 218 -12.48 -6.28 -2.87
N GLY A 219 -11.94 -7.06 -3.79
CA GLY A 219 -11.72 -6.64 -5.17
C GLY A 219 -12.08 -7.72 -6.16
N VAL A 220 -12.54 -7.28 -7.33
CA VAL A 220 -12.82 -8.14 -8.49
C VAL A 220 -12.17 -7.52 -9.72
N GLU A 221 -11.48 -8.34 -10.49
CA GLU A 221 -10.90 -7.99 -11.78
C GLU A 221 -11.37 -8.99 -12.83
N TYR A 222 -11.78 -8.46 -13.98
CA TYR A 222 -12.07 -9.28 -15.16
C TYR A 222 -11.26 -8.78 -16.35
N THR A 223 -10.36 -9.60 -16.85
CA THR A 223 -9.48 -9.29 -17.98
C THR A 223 -10.02 -9.93 -19.25
N ILE A 224 -10.30 -9.12 -20.25
CA ILE A 224 -10.87 -9.48 -21.54
C ILE A 224 -9.73 -9.60 -22.55
N ALA A 225 -9.64 -10.76 -23.22
CA ALA A 225 -8.66 -11.06 -24.27
C ALA A 225 -7.20 -10.75 -23.84
N GLU A 226 -6.89 -10.82 -22.55
CA GLU A 226 -5.57 -10.50 -21.97
C GLU A 226 -5.12 -9.05 -22.23
N ILE A 227 -6.02 -8.17 -22.67
CA ILE A 227 -5.71 -6.80 -23.05
C ILE A 227 -6.40 -5.78 -22.13
N VAL A 228 -7.70 -5.92 -21.88
CA VAL A 228 -8.49 -4.93 -21.15
C VAL A 228 -8.96 -5.53 -19.83
N SER A 229 -8.63 -4.88 -18.73
CA SER A 229 -9.06 -5.26 -17.38
C SER A 229 -10.08 -4.27 -16.83
N LEU A 230 -11.23 -4.78 -16.41
CA LEU A 230 -12.24 -4.05 -15.67
C LEU A 230 -12.14 -4.43 -14.19
N ARG A 231 -12.14 -3.45 -13.32
CA ARG A 231 -11.92 -3.66 -11.88
C ARG A 231 -12.96 -2.94 -11.05
N GLY A 232 -13.30 -3.55 -9.94
CA GLY A 232 -14.14 -2.95 -8.92
C GLY A 232 -13.72 -3.43 -7.55
N GLY A 233 -13.89 -2.57 -6.55
CA GLY A 233 -13.50 -2.93 -5.20
C GLY A 233 -14.24 -2.14 -4.13
N PHE A 234 -14.10 -2.63 -2.91
CA PHE A 234 -14.63 -1.99 -1.72
C PHE A 234 -13.62 -2.10 -0.59
N HIS A 235 -13.40 -1.00 0.09
CA HIS A 235 -12.57 -0.90 1.28
C HIS A 235 -13.40 -0.46 2.47
N TYR A 236 -13.28 -1.17 3.56
CA TYR A 236 -13.85 -0.81 4.86
C TYR A 236 -12.72 -0.39 5.79
N GLY A 237 -12.86 0.75 6.44
CA GLY A 237 -11.93 1.21 7.47
C GLY A 237 -12.47 2.41 8.23
N ASP A 238 -11.86 2.65 9.40
CA ASP A 238 -12.19 3.78 10.26
C ASP A 238 -11.27 4.96 9.92
N ALA A 239 -11.82 6.02 9.35
CA ALA A 239 -11.08 7.23 8.97
C ALA A 239 -10.35 7.93 10.14
N ALA A 240 -10.74 7.67 11.39
CA ALA A 240 -10.07 8.23 12.57
C ALA A 240 -8.81 7.47 12.96
N LYS A 241 -8.66 6.21 12.54
CA LYS A 241 -7.59 5.32 12.99
C LYS A 241 -6.84 4.62 11.85
N ALA A 242 -7.42 4.63 10.63
CA ALA A 242 -6.93 3.90 9.48
C ALA A 242 -7.32 4.61 8.19
N LEU A 243 -7.30 3.91 7.04
CA LEU A 243 -7.87 4.44 5.81
C LEU A 243 -9.40 4.51 5.90
N PRO A 244 -10.02 5.54 5.32
CA PRO A 244 -11.48 5.65 5.29
C PRO A 244 -12.12 4.60 4.39
N THR A 245 -13.40 4.32 4.64
CA THR A 245 -14.21 3.47 3.75
C THR A 245 -14.41 4.13 2.39
N PHE A 246 -14.21 3.38 1.31
CA PHE A 246 -14.47 3.79 -0.08
C PHE A 246 -14.87 2.60 -0.96
N ALA A 247 -15.51 2.89 -2.09
CA ALA A 247 -15.64 1.97 -3.22
C ALA A 247 -14.66 2.41 -4.32
N SER A 248 -14.21 1.49 -5.16
CA SER A 248 -13.30 1.79 -6.26
C SER A 248 -13.75 1.15 -7.57
N LEU A 249 -13.42 1.81 -8.65
CA LEU A 249 -13.55 1.32 -10.02
C LEU A 249 -12.21 1.49 -10.73
N GLY A 250 -11.91 0.63 -11.67
CA GLY A 250 -10.67 0.74 -12.44
C GLY A 250 -10.74 0.15 -13.82
N LEU A 251 -9.86 0.67 -14.65
CA LEU A 251 -9.63 0.21 -16.00
C LEU A 251 -8.13 -0.03 -16.19
N GLY A 252 -7.77 -1.16 -16.78
CA GLY A 252 -6.41 -1.46 -17.19
C GLY A 252 -6.37 -1.78 -18.67
N VAL A 253 -5.30 -1.40 -19.35
CA VAL A 253 -5.00 -1.81 -20.72
C VAL A 253 -3.57 -2.30 -20.77
N GLN A 254 -3.38 -3.50 -21.29
CA GLN A 254 -2.07 -4.12 -21.44
C GLN A 254 -1.84 -4.50 -22.90
N PHE A 255 -0.75 -4.02 -23.48
CA PHE A 255 -0.37 -4.37 -24.85
C PHE A 255 1.15 -4.29 -25.03
N ALA A 256 1.75 -5.32 -25.62
CA ALA A 256 3.18 -5.41 -25.94
C ALA A 256 4.09 -5.08 -24.72
N GLY A 257 3.73 -5.54 -23.53
CA GLY A 257 4.47 -5.29 -22.30
C GLY A 257 4.15 -3.96 -21.62
N VAL A 258 3.48 -3.02 -22.30
CA VAL A 258 3.05 -1.74 -21.71
C VAL A 258 1.74 -1.92 -20.97
N HIS A 259 1.65 -1.38 -19.74
CA HIS A 259 0.45 -1.37 -18.91
C HIS A 259 0.03 0.07 -18.64
N LEU A 260 -1.24 0.35 -18.87
CA LEU A 260 -1.88 1.63 -18.50
C LEU A 260 -3.04 1.31 -17.57
N ASP A 261 -3.02 1.90 -16.38
CA ASP A 261 -4.03 1.68 -15.37
C ASP A 261 -4.64 2.99 -14.90
N ALA A 262 -5.94 2.98 -14.63
CA ALA A 262 -6.65 4.07 -13.99
C ALA A 262 -7.52 3.53 -12.87
N ALA A 263 -7.50 4.20 -11.73
CA ALA A 263 -8.36 3.93 -10.60
C ALA A 263 -9.13 5.19 -10.21
N PHE A 264 -10.41 5.01 -9.92
CA PHE A 264 -11.29 6.04 -9.41
C PHE A 264 -11.96 5.56 -8.12
N LEU A 265 -11.80 6.34 -7.05
CA LEU A 265 -12.39 6.05 -5.76
C LEU A 265 -13.62 6.91 -5.55
N LEU A 266 -14.72 6.24 -5.29
CA LEU A 266 -15.96 6.84 -4.83
C LEU A 266 -15.84 7.01 -3.32
N GLY A 267 -15.37 8.18 -2.92
CA GLY A 267 -15.01 8.44 -1.54
C GLY A 267 -16.19 8.70 -0.64
N SER A 268 -16.00 8.39 0.62
CA SER A 268 -16.84 8.85 1.72
C SER A 268 -16.80 10.39 1.83
N LYS A 269 -17.59 10.97 2.72
CA LYS A 269 -17.59 12.43 2.98
C LYS A 269 -16.18 12.97 3.32
N THR A 270 -15.34 12.14 3.88
CA THR A 270 -13.95 12.47 4.29
C THR A 270 -12.95 12.41 3.14
N LEU A 271 -13.07 11.43 2.24
CA LEU A 271 -12.05 11.19 1.21
C LEU A 271 -12.27 12.03 -0.07
N GLY A 272 -13.53 12.37 -0.40
CA GLY A 272 -13.82 12.97 -1.71
C GLY A 272 -13.60 11.99 -2.87
N ASN A 273 -13.49 12.50 -4.07
CA ASN A 273 -13.18 11.72 -5.26
C ASN A 273 -11.67 11.68 -5.45
N THR A 274 -11.11 10.48 -5.51
CA THR A 274 -9.68 10.25 -5.69
C THR A 274 -9.45 9.57 -7.03
N MET A 275 -8.43 9.99 -7.76
CA MET A 275 -8.01 9.38 -9.02
C MET A 275 -6.55 8.99 -8.93
N MET A 276 -6.20 7.86 -9.54
CA MET A 276 -4.83 7.40 -9.66
C MET A 276 -4.62 6.82 -11.06
N PHE A 277 -3.48 7.13 -11.65
CA PHE A 277 -3.06 6.65 -12.96
C PHE A 277 -1.73 5.91 -12.80
N GLY A 278 -1.61 4.80 -13.48
CA GLY A 278 -0.40 3.98 -13.52
C GLY A 278 0.08 3.77 -14.94
N LEU A 279 1.39 3.77 -15.10
CA LEU A 279 2.09 3.38 -16.33
C LEU A 279 3.12 2.34 -15.95
N GLY A 280 3.15 1.20 -16.64
CA GLY A 280 4.13 0.16 -16.41
C GLY A 280 4.65 -0.44 -17.70
N TYR A 281 5.78 -1.14 -17.57
CA TYR A 281 6.37 -1.95 -18.63
C TYR A 281 6.94 -3.23 -18.04
N SER A 282 6.54 -4.38 -18.61
CA SER A 282 6.98 -5.71 -18.20
C SER A 282 7.65 -6.45 -19.36
N PHE A 283 8.79 -7.12 -19.06
CA PHE A 283 9.49 -8.02 -19.98
C PHE A 283 9.23 -9.48 -19.63
#